data_21786ac726618b39a633b11b5a6fb1ee
#
_entry.id   21786ac726618b39a633b11b5a6fb1ee
#
_cell.length_a   1.000
_cell.length_b   1.000
_cell.length_c   1.000
_cell.angle_alpha   90.00
_cell.angle_beta   90.00
_cell.angle_gamma   90.00
#
_symmetry.space_group_name_H-M   'P 1'
#
loop_
_entity.id
_entity.type
_entity.pdbx_description
1 polymer ?
#
loop_
_entity_poly.entity_id
_entity_poly.type
_entity_poly.pdbx_seq_one_letter_code
_entity_poly.pdbx_strand_id
1 'polypeptide(L)'
;MTEMSKQKETLPGLKISDFEDKTLLIVDDDDPLRLRMARAMEKKGFVVKDAKNVENATKLVRSTPPKFALVDLRLEDGNGLDVVREINKAKKDSRIVMLTGYGNLPTAVAAVKAGAIDYMAKPVDADDVEAALLAAPDSKAKPPENPMSADRVKWEHIHRVFELCNRNVSETARRLKMHRRTLQRILSKRSPR
;
A
#
# COMPACT_ATOMS: atom_id res chain seq x y z
N MET A 1 -26.88 -13.43 38.87
CA MET A 1 -26.64 -12.47 37.81
C MET A 1 -25.35 -12.92 37.09
N THR A 2 -25.55 -13.57 35.97
CA THR A 2 -24.47 -14.31 35.23
C THR A 2 -24.00 -13.43 34.11
N GLU A 3 -22.77 -12.95 34.21
CA GLU A 3 -22.09 -12.25 33.13
C GLU A 3 -21.80 -13.21 31.98
N MET A 4 -22.56 -13.07 30.91
CA MET A 4 -22.26 -13.71 29.63
C MET A 4 -21.12 -12.93 28.95
N SER A 5 -19.89 -13.41 29.15
CA SER A 5 -18.73 -13.05 28.30
C SER A 5 -19.04 -13.41 26.84
N LYS A 6 -19.40 -12.43 26.03
CA LYS A 6 -19.41 -12.57 24.57
C LYS A 6 -17.97 -12.73 24.07
N GLN A 7 -17.54 -13.98 23.95
CA GLN A 7 -16.38 -14.31 23.13
C GLN A 7 -16.70 -13.89 21.70
N LYS A 8 -15.97 -12.88 21.21
CA LYS A 8 -15.95 -12.51 19.79
C LYS A 8 -15.29 -13.67 19.04
N GLU A 9 -16.07 -14.53 18.42
CA GLU A 9 -15.56 -15.45 17.39
C GLU A 9 -14.93 -14.63 16.26
N THR A 10 -13.62 -14.59 16.26
CA THR A 10 -12.84 -14.15 15.11
C THR A 10 -12.96 -15.26 14.06
N LEU A 11 -13.64 -15.01 12.97
CA LEU A 11 -13.67 -15.94 11.84
C LEU A 11 -12.22 -16.29 11.47
N PRO A 12 -11.87 -17.58 11.34
CA PRO A 12 -10.51 -17.97 10.96
C PRO A 12 -10.17 -17.32 9.60
N GLY A 13 -9.07 -16.58 9.56
CA GLY A 13 -8.54 -16.00 8.31
C GLY A 13 -8.25 -17.11 7.31
N LEU A 14 -8.44 -16.83 6.03
CA LEU A 14 -8.06 -17.72 4.94
C LEU A 14 -6.54 -17.97 5.01
N LYS A 15 -6.11 -19.17 4.59
CA LYS A 15 -4.68 -19.51 4.47
C LYS A 15 -4.30 -19.58 3.00
N ILE A 16 -3.04 -19.34 2.69
CA ILE A 16 -2.56 -19.47 1.30
C ILE A 16 -2.74 -20.89 0.74
N SER A 17 -2.76 -21.90 1.62
CA SER A 17 -3.07 -23.29 1.23
C SER A 17 -4.48 -23.48 0.68
N ASP A 18 -5.40 -22.59 1.02
CA ASP A 18 -6.80 -22.68 0.60
C ASP A 18 -7.02 -22.18 -0.85
N PHE A 19 -5.96 -21.65 -1.46
CA PHE A 19 -5.99 -21.15 -2.84
C PHE A 19 -5.21 -22.06 -3.77
N GLU A 20 -5.82 -22.43 -4.90
CA GLU A 20 -5.14 -23.15 -5.99
C GLU A 20 -4.13 -22.24 -6.69
N ASP A 21 -4.56 -21.02 -7.01
CA ASP A 21 -3.68 -20.00 -7.60
C ASP A 21 -3.05 -19.14 -6.50
N LYS A 22 -1.75 -19.27 -6.32
CA LYS A 22 -0.92 -18.58 -5.33
C LYS A 22 -0.06 -17.47 -5.93
N THR A 23 -0.34 -17.09 -7.18
CA THR A 23 0.44 -16.05 -7.86
C THR A 23 0.27 -14.70 -7.20
N LEU A 24 1.39 -14.07 -6.85
CA LEU A 24 1.47 -12.73 -6.26
C LEU A 24 2.34 -11.83 -7.13
N LEU A 25 1.78 -10.71 -7.57
CA LEU A 25 2.53 -9.64 -8.23
C LEU A 25 2.87 -8.54 -7.22
N ILE A 26 4.14 -8.23 -7.05
CA ILE A 26 4.62 -7.11 -6.23
C ILE A 26 5.12 -6.01 -7.16
N VAL A 27 4.56 -4.80 -7.01
CA VAL A 27 4.92 -3.64 -7.84
C VAL A 27 5.35 -2.50 -6.93
N ASP A 28 6.64 -2.15 -7.00
CA ASP A 28 7.26 -1.10 -6.18
C ASP A 28 8.56 -0.64 -6.86
N ASP A 29 8.84 0.64 -6.91
CA ASP A 29 10.09 1.19 -7.49
C ASP A 29 11.27 1.14 -6.51
N ASP A 30 11.02 0.93 -5.20
CA ASP A 30 12.04 0.68 -4.19
C ASP A 30 12.57 -0.77 -4.28
N ASP A 31 13.67 -0.98 -5.00
CA ASP A 31 14.30 -2.29 -5.17
C ASP A 31 14.57 -3.04 -3.84
N PRO A 32 15.18 -2.41 -2.80
CA PRO A 32 15.39 -3.07 -1.51
C PRO A 32 14.09 -3.55 -0.86
N LEU A 33 13.05 -2.73 -0.87
CA LEU A 33 11.75 -3.09 -0.30
C LEU A 33 11.09 -4.21 -1.11
N ARG A 34 11.03 -4.06 -2.44
CA ARG A 34 10.42 -5.02 -3.36
C ARG A 34 11.05 -6.41 -3.22
N LEU A 35 12.38 -6.50 -3.29
CA LEU A 35 13.09 -7.78 -3.21
C LEU A 35 13.00 -8.42 -1.83
N ARG A 36 13.03 -7.63 -0.75
CA ARG A 36 12.83 -8.14 0.61
C ARG A 36 11.42 -8.71 0.79
N MET A 37 10.42 -7.98 0.33
CA MET A 37 9.02 -8.42 0.40
C MET A 37 8.80 -9.68 -0.45
N ALA A 38 9.33 -9.74 -1.66
CA ALA A 38 9.23 -10.91 -2.53
C ALA A 38 9.75 -12.18 -1.83
N ARG A 39 10.96 -12.13 -1.28
CA ARG A 39 11.55 -13.27 -0.54
C ARG A 39 10.75 -13.67 0.70
N ALA A 40 10.16 -12.70 1.39
CA ALA A 40 9.34 -12.98 2.56
C ALA A 40 8.02 -13.67 2.17
N MET A 41 7.37 -13.20 1.11
CA MET A 41 6.12 -13.79 0.62
C MET A 41 6.32 -15.16 -0.02
N GLU A 42 7.45 -15.41 -0.69
CA GLU A 42 7.82 -16.75 -1.18
C GLU A 42 7.93 -17.76 -0.03
N LYS A 43 8.56 -17.37 1.10
CA LYS A 43 8.64 -18.22 2.30
C LYS A 43 7.26 -18.53 2.90
N LYS A 44 6.27 -17.68 2.67
CA LYS A 44 4.88 -17.87 3.09
C LYS A 44 4.06 -18.72 2.11
N GLY A 45 4.65 -19.15 0.98
CA GLY A 45 4.05 -20.06 0.01
C GLY A 45 3.40 -19.38 -1.19
N PHE A 46 3.60 -18.08 -1.39
CA PHE A 46 3.19 -17.41 -2.62
C PHE A 46 4.16 -17.69 -3.77
N VAL A 47 3.64 -17.69 -4.99
CA VAL A 47 4.45 -17.72 -6.23
C VAL A 47 4.62 -16.29 -6.70
N VAL A 48 5.77 -15.68 -6.37
CA VAL A 48 5.98 -14.25 -6.53
C VAL A 48 6.55 -13.91 -7.90
N LYS A 49 5.99 -12.87 -8.52
CA LYS A 49 6.58 -12.09 -9.63
C LYS A 49 6.66 -10.64 -9.16
N ASP A 50 7.69 -9.93 -9.61
CA ASP A 50 7.87 -8.53 -9.23
C ASP A 50 8.08 -7.62 -10.44
N ALA A 51 7.70 -6.35 -10.29
CA ALA A 51 7.88 -5.31 -11.29
C ALA A 51 8.25 -3.99 -10.59
N LYS A 52 9.13 -3.23 -11.22
CA LYS A 52 9.59 -1.95 -10.67
C LYS A 52 8.80 -0.73 -11.14
N ASN A 53 7.92 -0.90 -12.14
CA ASN A 53 7.19 0.21 -12.75
C ASN A 53 5.87 -0.27 -13.38
N VAL A 54 5.03 0.68 -13.81
CA VAL A 54 3.71 0.42 -14.42
C VAL A 54 3.84 -0.39 -15.71
N GLU A 55 4.80 -0.06 -16.57
CA GLU A 55 4.99 -0.73 -17.85
C GLU A 55 5.27 -2.23 -17.69
N ASN A 56 6.24 -2.57 -16.82
CA ASN A 56 6.60 -3.95 -16.54
C ASN A 56 5.46 -4.72 -15.85
N ALA A 57 4.79 -4.08 -14.87
CA ALA A 57 3.63 -4.66 -14.21
C ALA A 57 2.51 -4.99 -15.21
N THR A 58 2.18 -4.05 -16.10
CA THR A 58 1.15 -4.25 -17.11
C THR A 58 1.48 -5.40 -18.08
N LYS A 59 2.73 -5.54 -18.49
CA LYS A 59 3.19 -6.68 -19.31
C LYS A 59 2.98 -8.01 -18.59
N LEU A 60 3.34 -8.08 -17.31
CA LEU A 60 3.15 -9.29 -16.50
C LEU A 60 1.66 -9.61 -16.29
N VAL A 61 0.82 -8.61 -16.00
CA VAL A 61 -0.63 -8.78 -15.84
C VAL A 61 -1.26 -9.36 -17.11
N ARG A 62 -0.88 -8.86 -18.29
CA ARG A 62 -1.42 -9.34 -19.57
C ARG A 62 -1.00 -10.76 -19.91
N SER A 63 0.23 -11.15 -19.53
CA SER A 63 0.73 -12.51 -19.79
C SER A 63 0.21 -13.52 -18.77
N THR A 64 0.10 -13.13 -17.50
CA THR A 64 -0.29 -14.01 -16.39
C THR A 64 -1.00 -13.17 -15.34
N PRO A 65 -2.34 -13.03 -15.41
CA PRO A 65 -3.10 -12.27 -14.43
C PRO A 65 -2.94 -12.85 -13.02
N PRO A 66 -2.44 -12.09 -12.04
CA PRO A 66 -2.14 -12.59 -10.71
C PRO A 66 -3.42 -12.77 -9.87
N LYS A 67 -3.41 -13.76 -8.96
CA LYS A 67 -4.47 -13.93 -7.94
C LYS A 67 -4.35 -12.90 -6.82
N PHE A 68 -3.10 -12.57 -6.45
CA PHE A 68 -2.78 -11.60 -5.41
C PHE A 68 -1.91 -10.50 -5.98
N ALA A 69 -2.06 -9.28 -5.49
CA ALA A 69 -1.18 -8.20 -5.88
C ALA A 69 -0.91 -7.25 -4.71
N LEU A 70 0.33 -6.79 -4.62
CA LEU A 70 0.80 -5.74 -3.73
C LEU A 70 1.35 -4.62 -4.59
N VAL A 71 0.71 -3.45 -4.60
CA VAL A 71 1.01 -2.39 -5.56
C VAL A 71 1.30 -1.08 -4.84
N ASP A 72 2.48 -0.52 -5.04
CA ASP A 72 2.74 0.85 -4.58
C ASP A 72 1.91 1.84 -5.38
N LEU A 73 1.37 2.82 -4.69
CA LEU A 73 0.61 3.92 -5.28
C LEU A 73 1.45 4.76 -6.24
N ARG A 74 2.70 5.04 -5.85
CA ARG A 74 3.62 5.89 -6.61
C ARG A 74 4.72 5.06 -7.23
N LEU A 75 4.80 5.11 -8.54
CA LEU A 75 5.83 4.45 -9.32
C LEU A 75 6.56 5.51 -10.15
N GLU A 76 7.80 5.27 -10.50
CA GLU A 76 8.61 6.24 -11.27
C GLU A 76 7.96 6.69 -12.58
N ASP A 77 7.27 5.77 -13.26
CA ASP A 77 6.64 5.98 -14.58
C ASP A 77 5.12 6.21 -14.53
N GLY A 78 4.50 6.26 -13.32
CA GLY A 78 3.08 6.48 -13.23
C GLY A 78 2.43 6.21 -11.89
N ASN A 79 1.14 5.86 -11.94
CA ASN A 79 0.32 5.64 -10.76
C ASN A 79 -0.07 4.16 -10.63
N GLY A 80 0.18 3.56 -9.48
CA GLY A 80 -0.22 2.18 -9.20
C GLY A 80 -1.72 1.89 -9.36
N LEU A 81 -2.58 2.91 -9.29
CA LEU A 81 -4.01 2.74 -9.58
C LEU A 81 -4.26 2.24 -11.01
N ASP A 82 -3.39 2.56 -11.96
CA ASP A 82 -3.52 2.09 -13.33
C ASP A 82 -3.21 0.58 -13.42
N VAL A 83 -2.22 0.12 -12.66
CA VAL A 83 -1.92 -1.31 -12.51
C VAL A 83 -3.09 -2.05 -11.88
N VAL A 84 -3.71 -1.49 -10.81
CA VAL A 84 -4.89 -2.08 -10.16
C VAL A 84 -6.04 -2.25 -11.16
N ARG A 85 -6.31 -1.23 -11.98
CA ARG A 85 -7.36 -1.30 -13.01
C ARG A 85 -7.07 -2.38 -14.05
N GLU A 86 -5.81 -2.51 -14.50
CA GLU A 86 -5.42 -3.55 -15.46
C GLU A 86 -5.54 -4.96 -14.87
N ILE A 87 -5.15 -5.16 -13.60
CA ILE A 87 -5.35 -6.43 -12.90
C ILE A 87 -6.84 -6.78 -12.84
N ASN A 88 -7.69 -5.84 -12.40
CA ASN A 88 -9.14 -6.07 -12.29
C ASN A 88 -9.83 -6.35 -13.63
N LYS A 89 -9.36 -5.75 -14.73
CA LYS A 89 -9.85 -6.08 -16.06
C LYS A 89 -9.49 -7.50 -16.47
N ALA A 90 -8.25 -7.93 -16.16
CA ALA A 90 -7.74 -9.23 -16.53
C ALA A 90 -8.29 -10.37 -15.64
N LYS A 91 -8.49 -10.10 -14.35
CA LYS A 91 -8.95 -11.09 -13.37
C LYS A 91 -9.71 -10.39 -12.23
N LYS A 92 -11.03 -10.43 -12.28
CA LYS A 92 -11.93 -9.72 -11.35
C LYS A 92 -11.87 -10.21 -9.91
N ASP A 93 -11.46 -11.44 -9.68
CA ASP A 93 -11.35 -12.07 -8.37
C ASP A 93 -9.94 -11.95 -7.77
N SER A 94 -9.10 -11.10 -8.36
CA SER A 94 -7.78 -10.77 -7.80
C SER A 94 -7.92 -10.01 -6.48
N ARG A 95 -7.05 -10.34 -5.54
CA ARG A 95 -6.97 -9.72 -4.23
C ARG A 95 -5.81 -8.73 -4.21
N ILE A 96 -6.13 -7.45 -4.22
CA ILE A 96 -5.16 -6.38 -4.44
C ILE A 96 -5.06 -5.53 -3.18
N VAL A 97 -3.86 -5.41 -2.62
CA VAL A 97 -3.53 -4.49 -1.53
C VAL A 97 -2.67 -3.37 -2.10
N MET A 98 -3.05 -2.12 -1.83
CA MET A 98 -2.23 -0.97 -2.19
C MET A 98 -1.32 -0.54 -1.06
N LEU A 99 -0.06 -0.27 -1.38
CA LEU A 99 0.89 0.38 -0.50
C LEU A 99 0.99 1.87 -0.78
N THR A 100 1.30 2.64 0.25
CA THR A 100 1.57 4.07 0.10
C THR A 100 2.52 4.59 1.15
N GLY A 101 3.43 5.45 0.76
CA GLY A 101 4.23 6.25 1.69
C GLY A 101 3.41 7.39 2.33
N TYR A 102 2.20 7.67 1.82
CA TYR A 102 1.39 8.83 2.22
C TYR A 102 -0.07 8.42 2.38
N GLY A 103 -0.43 7.94 3.57
CA GLY A 103 -1.81 7.57 3.88
C GLY A 103 -2.73 8.78 3.95
N ASN A 104 -3.59 8.99 2.94
CA ASN A 104 -4.70 9.93 3.05
C ASN A 104 -6.01 9.29 2.59
N LEU A 105 -7.11 9.74 3.19
CA LEU A 105 -8.44 9.19 2.94
C LEU A 105 -8.86 9.26 1.46
N PRO A 106 -8.64 10.34 0.70
CA PRO A 106 -8.98 10.37 -0.72
C PRO A 106 -8.30 9.30 -1.56
N THR A 107 -7.03 9.00 -1.26
CA THR A 107 -6.27 7.97 -1.96
C THR A 107 -6.76 6.56 -1.60
N ALA A 108 -7.05 6.31 -0.33
CA ALA A 108 -7.65 5.04 0.11
C ALA A 108 -9.00 4.80 -0.59
N VAL A 109 -9.86 5.82 -0.66
CA VAL A 109 -11.13 5.73 -1.40
C VAL A 109 -10.91 5.48 -2.88
N ALA A 110 -9.91 6.11 -3.51
CA ALA A 110 -9.58 5.88 -4.92
C ALA A 110 -9.08 4.44 -5.16
N ALA A 111 -8.27 3.89 -4.26
CA ALA A 111 -7.78 2.52 -4.30
C ALA A 111 -8.93 1.49 -4.25
N VAL A 112 -9.84 1.65 -3.29
CA VAL A 112 -11.03 0.78 -3.16
C VAL A 112 -11.94 0.88 -4.40
N LYS A 113 -12.18 2.09 -4.91
CA LYS A 113 -12.96 2.29 -6.15
C LYS A 113 -12.28 1.70 -7.38
N ALA A 114 -10.96 1.61 -7.40
CA ALA A 114 -10.20 0.95 -8.46
C ALA A 114 -10.24 -0.59 -8.33
N GLY A 115 -10.70 -1.11 -7.18
CA GLY A 115 -10.88 -2.53 -6.91
C GLY A 115 -9.83 -3.15 -5.99
N ALA A 116 -9.05 -2.35 -5.28
CA ALA A 116 -8.22 -2.85 -4.18
C ALA A 116 -9.11 -3.29 -3.01
N ILE A 117 -8.74 -4.41 -2.36
CA ILE A 117 -9.45 -4.91 -1.18
C ILE A 117 -8.99 -4.20 0.10
N ASP A 118 -7.77 -3.69 0.10
CA ASP A 118 -7.20 -2.99 1.24
C ASP A 118 -6.13 -1.97 0.83
N TYR A 119 -5.74 -1.14 1.77
CA TYR A 119 -4.82 -0.03 1.59
C TYR A 119 -3.96 0.13 2.84
N MET A 120 -2.65 0.05 2.70
CA MET A 120 -1.70 0.04 3.82
C MET A 120 -0.66 1.15 3.69
N ALA A 121 -0.32 1.79 4.81
CA ALA A 121 0.73 2.79 4.86
C ALA A 121 2.10 2.12 5.08
N LYS A 122 3.12 2.50 4.30
CA LYS A 122 4.50 2.11 4.54
C LYS A 122 5.02 2.80 5.84
N PRO A 123 5.80 2.14 6.69
CA PRO A 123 6.41 0.81 6.51
C PRO A 123 5.42 -0.32 6.81
N VAL A 124 5.48 -1.39 6.03
CA VAL A 124 4.70 -2.61 6.22
C VAL A 124 5.64 -3.81 6.40
N ASP A 125 5.19 -4.80 7.13
CA ASP A 125 5.86 -6.10 7.17
C ASP A 125 5.11 -7.18 6.38
N ALA A 126 5.73 -8.34 6.22
CA ALA A 126 5.17 -9.41 5.41
C ALA A 126 3.99 -10.11 6.09
N ASP A 127 3.90 -10.07 7.42
CA ASP A 127 2.81 -10.68 8.16
C ASP A 127 1.53 -9.84 8.01
N ASP A 128 1.66 -8.52 8.09
CA ASP A 128 0.55 -7.60 7.83
C ASP A 128 0.04 -7.69 6.39
N VAL A 129 0.95 -7.78 5.42
CA VAL A 129 0.60 -7.91 3.99
C VAL A 129 -0.11 -9.24 3.74
N GLU A 130 0.38 -10.35 4.29
CA GLU A 130 -0.28 -11.65 4.19
C GLU A 130 -1.68 -11.60 4.77
N ALA A 131 -1.82 -11.07 5.99
CA ALA A 131 -3.12 -10.94 6.66
C ALA A 131 -4.12 -10.12 5.83
N ALA A 132 -3.69 -9.03 5.22
CA ALA A 132 -4.51 -8.20 4.35
C ALA A 132 -4.89 -8.94 3.05
N LEU A 133 -3.93 -9.63 2.41
CA LEU A 133 -4.19 -10.40 1.19
C LEU A 133 -5.14 -11.59 1.44
N LEU A 134 -5.10 -12.20 2.62
CA LEU A 134 -5.91 -13.36 2.99
C LEU A 134 -7.15 -13.01 3.84
N ALA A 135 -7.42 -11.73 4.09
CA ALA A 135 -8.58 -11.27 4.85
C ALA A 135 -9.89 -11.79 4.24
N ALA A 136 -10.83 -12.25 5.05
CA ALA A 136 -12.15 -12.64 4.55
C ALA A 136 -12.89 -11.44 3.93
N PRO A 137 -13.73 -11.62 2.88
CA PRO A 137 -14.42 -10.52 2.19
C PRO A 137 -15.20 -9.57 3.10
N ASP A 138 -15.68 -10.06 4.24
CA ASP A 138 -16.45 -9.31 5.24
C ASP A 138 -15.62 -8.88 6.46
N SER A 139 -14.31 -9.12 6.47
CA SER A 139 -13.45 -8.68 7.55
C SER A 139 -13.31 -7.16 7.50
N LYS A 140 -13.83 -6.47 8.50
CA LYS A 140 -13.58 -5.02 8.65
C LYS A 140 -12.07 -4.82 8.82
N ALA A 141 -11.47 -3.98 7.97
CA ALA A 141 -10.10 -3.54 8.15
C ALA A 141 -9.89 -3.11 9.60
N LYS A 142 -8.91 -3.71 10.29
CA LYS A 142 -8.55 -3.26 11.63
C LYS A 142 -7.93 -1.87 11.50
N PRO A 143 -8.35 -0.90 12.32
CA PRO A 143 -7.62 0.35 12.40
C PRO A 143 -6.15 0.04 12.73
N PRO A 144 -5.18 0.80 12.18
CA PRO A 144 -3.77 0.58 12.49
C PRO A 144 -3.57 0.68 14.01
N GLU A 145 -2.95 -0.35 14.60
CA GLU A 145 -2.73 -0.44 16.06
C GLU A 145 -1.80 0.66 16.58
N ASN A 146 -0.99 1.24 15.69
CA ASN A 146 -0.12 2.36 16.00
C ASN A 146 -0.49 3.58 15.14
N PRO A 147 -1.16 4.59 15.69
CA PRO A 147 -1.37 5.85 15.00
C PRO A 147 -0.01 6.49 14.68
N MET A 148 0.13 7.03 13.47
CA MET A 148 1.34 7.76 13.09
C MET A 148 1.60 8.90 14.08
N SER A 149 2.88 9.11 14.43
CA SER A 149 3.26 10.23 15.29
C SER A 149 2.86 11.57 14.63
N ALA A 150 2.51 12.56 15.44
CA ALA A 150 2.12 13.90 14.94
C ALA A 150 3.22 14.51 14.05
N ASP A 151 4.49 14.27 14.38
CA ASP A 151 5.64 14.74 13.58
C ASP A 151 5.69 14.05 12.21
N ARG A 152 5.36 12.77 12.13
CA ARG A 152 5.30 12.03 10.87
C ARG A 152 4.16 12.53 10.00
N VAL A 153 2.97 12.71 10.55
CA VAL A 153 1.80 13.29 9.83
C VAL A 153 2.13 14.68 9.28
N LYS A 154 2.78 15.52 10.10
CA LYS A 154 3.22 16.86 9.69
C LYS A 154 4.26 16.80 8.56
N TRP A 155 5.25 15.91 8.69
CA TRP A 155 6.28 15.71 7.67
C TRP A 155 5.68 15.25 6.35
N GLU A 156 4.79 14.28 6.37
CA GLU A 156 4.09 13.76 5.18
C GLU A 156 3.22 14.83 4.51
N HIS A 157 2.48 15.62 5.31
CA HIS A 157 1.68 16.72 4.78
C HIS A 157 2.55 17.76 4.05
N ILE A 158 3.69 18.13 4.62
CA ILE A 158 4.63 19.08 4.01
C ILE A 158 5.18 18.54 2.69
N HIS A 159 5.62 17.28 2.65
CA HIS A 159 6.15 16.66 1.44
C HIS A 159 5.09 16.55 0.35
N ARG A 160 3.85 16.21 0.70
CA ARG A 160 2.73 16.19 -0.25
C ARG A 160 2.50 17.55 -0.90
N VAL A 161 2.46 18.62 -0.12
CA VAL A 161 2.27 19.98 -0.66
C VAL A 161 3.47 20.39 -1.51
N PHE A 162 4.68 19.96 -1.15
CA PHE A 162 5.90 20.18 -1.94
C PHE A 162 5.81 19.52 -3.32
N GLU A 163 5.36 18.27 -3.40
CA GLU A 163 5.13 17.58 -4.68
C GLU A 163 4.02 18.26 -5.50
N LEU A 164 2.90 18.63 -4.88
CA LEU A 164 1.80 19.35 -5.55
C LEU A 164 2.24 20.71 -6.10
N CYS A 165 3.30 21.30 -5.55
CA CYS A 165 3.91 22.53 -6.03
C CYS A 165 5.06 22.27 -7.02
N ASN A 166 5.14 21.09 -7.64
CA ASN A 166 6.23 20.69 -8.55
C ASN A 166 7.62 20.91 -7.92
N ARG A 167 7.76 20.56 -6.64
CA ARG A 167 8.99 20.72 -5.85
C ARG A 167 9.48 22.18 -5.70
N ASN A 168 8.60 23.13 -5.90
CA ASN A 168 8.92 24.55 -5.73
C ASN A 168 8.84 24.95 -4.25
N VAL A 169 10.00 25.12 -3.61
CA VAL A 169 10.12 25.47 -2.19
C VAL A 169 9.38 26.77 -1.83
N SER A 170 9.49 27.80 -2.70
CA SER A 170 8.88 29.11 -2.41
C SER A 170 7.35 29.06 -2.46
N GLU A 171 6.80 28.37 -3.45
CA GLU A 171 5.37 28.16 -3.57
C GLU A 171 4.81 27.28 -2.44
N THR A 172 5.52 26.21 -2.10
CA THR A 172 5.17 25.33 -0.99
C THR A 172 5.15 26.07 0.34
N ALA A 173 6.17 26.90 0.60
CA ALA A 173 6.28 27.70 1.81
C ALA A 173 5.09 28.67 1.93
N ARG A 174 4.70 29.30 0.82
CA ARG A 174 3.53 30.18 0.75
C ARG A 174 2.23 29.45 1.05
N ARG A 175 1.99 28.30 0.40
CA ARG A 175 0.78 27.47 0.63
C ARG A 175 0.66 26.94 2.05
N LEU A 176 1.78 26.55 2.64
CA LEU A 176 1.83 26.04 4.02
C LEU A 176 1.91 27.15 5.06
N LYS A 177 1.97 28.41 4.66
CA LYS A 177 2.18 29.58 5.56
C LYS A 177 3.40 29.38 6.46
N MET A 178 4.49 28.86 5.89
CA MET A 178 5.74 28.58 6.59
C MET A 178 6.88 29.44 6.05
N HIS A 179 7.87 29.73 6.90
CA HIS A 179 9.11 30.35 6.46
C HIS A 179 9.89 29.39 5.52
N ARG A 180 10.37 29.87 4.38
CA ARG A 180 11.14 29.10 3.41
C ARG A 180 12.31 28.32 4.06
N ARG A 181 13.02 28.95 5.00
CA ARG A 181 14.15 28.32 5.73
C ARG A 181 13.70 27.14 6.59
N THR A 182 12.53 27.26 7.24
CA THR A 182 11.93 26.17 8.02
C THR A 182 11.56 25.01 7.13
N LEU A 183 10.93 25.28 6.00
CA LEU A 183 10.57 24.26 5.02
C LEU A 183 11.80 23.54 4.49
N GLN A 184 12.85 24.24 4.06
CA GLN A 184 14.09 23.63 3.59
C GLN A 184 14.70 22.69 4.63
N ARG A 185 14.72 23.09 5.93
CA ARG A 185 15.23 22.25 7.02
C ARG A 185 14.38 20.98 7.21
N ILE A 186 13.08 21.04 6.96
CA ILE A 186 12.20 19.86 7.07
C ILE A 186 12.42 18.95 5.87
N LEU A 187 12.49 19.49 4.66
CA LEU A 187 12.70 18.72 3.44
C LEU A 187 14.08 18.02 3.38
N SER A 188 15.09 18.56 4.07
CA SER A 188 16.42 17.95 4.18
C SER A 188 16.52 16.83 5.22
N LYS A 189 15.51 16.67 6.09
CA LYS A 189 15.48 15.61 7.10
C LYS A 189 14.84 14.35 6.54
N ARG A 190 15.35 13.18 6.99
CA ARG A 190 14.67 11.90 6.75
C ARG A 190 13.32 11.87 7.47
N SER A 191 12.40 11.03 6.98
CA SER A 191 11.11 10.79 7.63
C SER A 191 11.31 10.47 9.12
N PRO A 192 10.55 11.11 10.04
CA PRO A 192 10.48 10.69 11.44
C PRO A 192 10.00 9.24 11.53
N ARG A 193 10.53 8.49 12.49
CA ARG A 193 10.07 7.14 12.79
C ARG A 193 8.74 7.18 13.51
#